data_301e59516b3ae1c436361a4146f199f0
#
_entry.id   301e59516b3ae1c436361a4146f199f0
#
_cell.length_a   1.000
_cell.length_b   1.000
_cell.length_c   1.000
_cell.angle_alpha   90.00
_cell.angle_beta   90.00
_cell.angle_gamma   90.00
#
_symmetry.space_group_name_H-M   'P 1'
#
loop_
_entity.id
_entity.type
_entity.pdbx_description
1 polymer ?
#
loop_
_entity_poly.entity_id
_entity_poly.type
_entity_poly.pdbx_seq_one_letter_code
_entity_poly.pdbx_strand_id
1 'polypeptide(L)'
;MKSSLPVAVVLSGCGVYDGTEITEAVGLLIALSQAGFSYRCYAPVREQYHVVDHFKGAPADGARNILTESARIARGAIQPLSAFKAAEHCALAFPGGFGAAKNLTTF
;
A
#
# COMPACT_ATOMS: atom_id res chain seq x y z
N MET A 1 11.69 24.01 3.71
CA MET A 1 10.25 24.22 3.96
C MET A 1 9.46 23.04 3.42
N LYS A 2 8.51 22.55 4.21
CA LYS A 2 7.67 21.41 3.78
C LYS A 2 6.61 21.90 2.81
N SER A 3 6.31 21.06 1.83
CA SER A 3 5.21 21.31 0.91
C SER A 3 3.87 21.15 1.64
N SER A 4 2.87 21.92 1.25
CA SER A 4 1.49 21.73 1.71
C SER A 4 0.82 20.54 1.03
N LEU A 5 1.41 20.02 -0.06
CA LEU A 5 0.86 18.86 -0.75
C LEU A 5 1.21 17.57 0.00
N PRO A 6 0.32 16.57 -0.01
CA PRO A 6 0.59 15.33 0.67
C PRO A 6 1.58 14.45 -0.08
N VAL A 7 2.17 13.50 0.65
CA VAL A 7 2.92 12.38 0.07
C VAL A 7 1.90 11.32 -0.36
N ALA A 8 2.05 10.78 -1.56
CA ALA A 8 1.24 9.64 -1.98
C ALA A 8 1.93 8.36 -1.53
N VAL A 9 1.21 7.49 -0.84
CA VAL A 9 1.71 6.19 -0.38
C VAL A 9 0.91 5.11 -1.10
N VAL A 10 1.58 4.34 -1.96
CA VAL A 10 0.91 3.30 -2.75
C VAL A 10 1.11 1.96 -2.06
N LEU A 11 0.00 1.38 -1.63
CA LEU A 11 -0.03 0.08 -0.96
C LEU A 11 -0.38 -1.02 -1.96
N SER A 12 -0.03 -2.25 -1.61
CA SER A 12 -0.13 -3.39 -2.52
C SER A 12 -0.78 -4.62 -1.88
N GLY A 13 -1.60 -4.41 -0.86
CA GLY A 13 -2.20 -5.46 -0.06
C GLY A 13 -1.76 -5.34 1.39
N CYS A 14 -1.94 -6.41 2.16
CA CYS A 14 -1.67 -6.40 3.60
C CYS A 14 -1.04 -7.74 4.02
N GLY A 15 0.30 -7.81 3.99
CA GLY A 15 1.04 -9.01 4.34
C GLY A 15 2.30 -9.13 3.50
N VAL A 16 3.42 -9.49 4.12
CA VAL A 16 4.73 -9.45 3.47
C VAL A 16 4.84 -10.39 2.26
N TYR A 17 4.18 -11.55 2.29
CA TYR A 17 4.35 -12.55 1.23
C TYR A 17 3.50 -12.29 0.00
N ASP A 18 2.36 -11.61 0.15
CA ASP A 18 1.40 -11.41 -0.94
C ASP A 18 0.92 -9.97 -1.08
N GLY A 19 1.40 -9.07 -0.25
CA GLY A 19 0.99 -7.68 -0.23
C GLY A 19 2.08 -6.75 0.27
N THR A 20 1.65 -5.69 0.96
CA THR A 20 2.54 -4.72 1.59
C THR A 20 3.16 -5.31 2.86
N GLU A 21 4.45 -5.07 3.08
CA GLU A 21 5.08 -5.35 4.38
C GLU A 21 4.50 -4.38 5.40
N ILE A 22 3.76 -4.92 6.36
CA ILE A 22 2.95 -4.10 7.28
C ILE A 22 3.82 -3.20 8.15
N THR A 23 4.92 -3.73 8.69
CA THR A 23 5.82 -2.96 9.55
C THR A 23 6.45 -1.78 8.80
N GLU A 24 6.89 -2.00 7.55
CA GLU A 24 7.45 -0.94 6.72
C GLU A 24 6.43 0.14 6.42
N ALA A 25 5.21 -0.27 6.07
CA ALA A 25 4.14 0.67 5.76
C ALA A 25 3.77 1.52 6.98
N VAL A 26 3.53 0.87 8.11
CA VAL A 26 3.15 1.57 9.34
C VAL A 26 4.27 2.50 9.80
N GLY A 27 5.51 2.02 9.74
CA GLY A 27 6.69 2.84 10.06
C GLY A 27 6.80 4.08 9.19
N LEU A 28 6.54 3.93 7.88
CA LEU A 28 6.55 5.07 6.96
C LEU A 28 5.46 6.08 7.32
N LEU A 29 4.23 5.62 7.56
CA LEU A 29 3.13 6.52 7.89
C LEU A 29 3.38 7.28 9.18
N ILE A 30 3.93 6.61 10.19
CA ILE A 30 4.30 7.24 11.46
C ILE A 30 5.40 8.29 11.24
N ALA A 31 6.43 7.93 10.48
CA ALA A 31 7.56 8.83 10.21
C ALA A 31 7.10 10.08 9.45
N LEU A 32 6.23 9.94 8.46
CA LEU A 32 5.67 11.07 7.73
C LEU A 32 4.89 11.99 8.66
N SER A 33 4.06 11.40 9.51
CA SER A 33 3.24 12.13 10.47
C SER A 33 4.10 12.91 11.45
N GLN A 34 5.14 12.27 12.01
CA GLN A 34 6.07 12.91 12.93
C GLN A 34 6.86 14.03 12.28
N ALA A 35 7.18 13.88 10.99
CA ALA A 35 7.92 14.91 10.24
C ALA A 35 7.03 16.07 9.79
N GLY A 36 5.72 16.00 10.06
CA GLY A 36 4.78 17.06 9.72
C GLY A 36 4.25 17.00 8.29
N PHE A 37 4.43 15.88 7.60
CA PHE A 37 3.83 15.69 6.28
C PHE A 37 2.45 15.08 6.41
N SER A 38 1.52 15.53 5.57
CA SER A 38 0.27 14.79 5.34
C SER A 38 0.53 13.73 4.28
N TYR A 39 -0.32 12.71 4.24
CA TYR A 39 -0.20 11.66 3.23
C TYR A 39 -1.57 11.19 2.79
N ARG A 40 -1.60 10.60 1.59
CA ARG A 40 -2.80 9.94 1.05
C ARG A 40 -2.38 8.56 0.56
N CYS A 41 -3.16 7.55 0.93
CA CYS A 41 -2.89 6.17 0.52
C CYS A 41 -3.70 5.83 -0.72
N TYR A 42 -3.10 5.00 -1.58
CA TYR A 42 -3.72 4.51 -2.82
C TYR A 42 -3.39 3.04 -3.00
N ALA A 43 -4.27 2.32 -3.66
CA ALA A 43 -4.00 0.94 -4.06
C ALA A 43 -4.84 0.57 -5.29
N PRO A 44 -4.36 -0.37 -6.13
CA PRO A 44 -5.14 -0.84 -7.27
C PRO A 44 -6.42 -1.56 -6.82
N VAL A 45 -7.49 -1.42 -7.61
CA VAL A 45 -8.74 -2.13 -7.40
C VAL A 45 -8.73 -3.37 -8.30
N ARG A 46 -8.07 -4.41 -7.83
CA ARG A 46 -8.03 -5.72 -8.51
C ARG A 46 -7.56 -6.79 -7.55
N GLU A 47 -7.66 -8.05 -7.96
CA GLU A 47 -7.24 -9.17 -7.14
C GLU A 47 -5.73 -9.23 -6.98
N GLN A 48 -5.26 -9.67 -5.83
CA GLN A 48 -3.86 -9.97 -5.58
C GLN A 48 -3.41 -11.10 -6.50
N TYR A 49 -2.15 -11.04 -6.95
CA TYR A 49 -1.55 -12.09 -7.77
C TYR A 49 -1.50 -13.42 -7.02
N HIS A 50 -1.12 -13.38 -5.74
CA HIS A 50 -1.12 -14.55 -4.86
C HIS A 50 -1.90 -14.25 -3.59
N VAL A 51 -2.42 -15.30 -2.96
CA VAL A 51 -2.98 -15.24 -1.60
C VAL A 51 -2.23 -16.28 -0.79
N VAL A 52 -1.58 -15.83 0.30
CA VAL A 52 -0.68 -16.67 1.08
C VAL A 52 -1.17 -16.76 2.52
N ASP A 53 -1.16 -17.99 3.05
CA ASP A 53 -1.32 -18.22 4.48
C ASP A 53 0.01 -17.90 5.15
N HIS A 54 0.08 -16.77 5.84
CA HIS A 54 1.33 -16.29 6.41
C HIS A 54 1.83 -17.15 7.59
N PHE A 55 0.93 -17.90 8.22
CA PHE A 55 1.34 -18.83 9.27
C PHE A 55 2.11 -20.00 8.68
N LYS A 56 1.59 -20.57 7.57
CA LYS A 56 2.20 -21.74 6.92
C LYS A 56 3.25 -21.36 5.89
N GLY A 57 3.24 -20.12 5.40
CA GLY A 57 4.11 -19.69 4.31
C GLY A 57 3.75 -20.36 2.98
N ALA A 58 2.50 -20.74 2.80
CA ALA A 58 2.03 -21.50 1.64
C ALA A 58 0.81 -20.83 1.01
N PRO A 59 0.54 -21.09 -0.29
CA PRO A 59 -0.64 -20.55 -0.94
C PRO A 59 -1.93 -20.94 -0.21
N ALA A 60 -2.87 -20.00 -0.16
CA ALA A 60 -4.20 -20.22 0.40
C ALA A 60 -5.24 -20.08 -0.70
N ASP A 61 -6.41 -20.68 -0.48
CA ASP A 61 -7.53 -20.60 -1.42
C ASP A 61 -8.20 -19.25 -1.37
N GLY A 62 -8.90 -18.90 -2.45
CA GLY A 62 -9.71 -17.72 -2.55
C GLY A 62 -9.01 -16.58 -3.23
N ALA A 63 -9.68 -15.42 -3.24
CA ALA A 63 -9.18 -14.21 -3.85
C ALA A 63 -9.26 -13.07 -2.85
N ARG A 64 -8.33 -12.11 -2.95
CA ARG A 64 -8.34 -10.91 -2.12
C ARG A 64 -8.12 -9.69 -3.00
N ASN A 65 -8.92 -8.66 -2.77
CA ASN A 65 -8.80 -7.39 -3.50
C ASN A 65 -7.69 -6.56 -2.87
N ILE A 66 -6.78 -6.05 -3.69
CA ILE A 66 -5.61 -5.29 -3.22
C ILE A 66 -6.04 -4.06 -2.42
N LEU A 67 -7.00 -3.28 -2.94
CA LEU A 67 -7.49 -2.08 -2.24
C LEU A 67 -8.12 -2.45 -0.90
N THR A 68 -8.97 -3.47 -0.89
CA THR A 68 -9.68 -3.91 0.32
C THR A 68 -8.70 -4.33 1.40
N GLU A 69 -7.67 -5.09 1.04
CA GLU A 69 -6.66 -5.53 2.00
C GLU A 69 -5.77 -4.37 2.44
N SER A 70 -5.37 -3.50 1.51
CA SER A 70 -4.57 -2.31 1.83
C SER A 70 -5.29 -1.36 2.79
N ALA A 71 -6.61 -1.31 2.72
CA ALA A 71 -7.43 -0.49 3.61
C ALA A 71 -7.27 -0.86 5.09
N ARG A 72 -6.82 -2.08 5.39
CA ARG A 72 -6.53 -2.50 6.77
C ARG A 72 -5.39 -1.67 7.36
N ILE A 73 -4.35 -1.42 6.56
CA ILE A 73 -3.20 -0.61 6.99
C ILE A 73 -3.61 0.86 7.08
N ALA A 74 -4.33 1.35 6.08
CA ALA A 74 -4.73 2.75 6.00
C ALA A 74 -5.96 3.06 6.86
N ARG A 75 -6.54 2.06 7.51
CA ARG A 75 -7.73 2.19 8.36
C ARG A 75 -8.91 2.80 7.60
N GLY A 76 -9.09 2.36 6.35
CA GLY A 76 -10.16 2.81 5.48
C GLY A 76 -9.89 4.13 4.75
N ALA A 77 -8.86 4.87 5.13
CA ALA A 77 -8.52 6.16 4.50
C ALA A 77 -7.63 5.91 3.28
N ILE A 78 -8.22 5.39 2.21
CA ILE A 78 -7.48 4.98 1.01
C ILE A 78 -8.38 5.17 -0.21
N GLN A 79 -7.76 5.43 -1.35
CA GLN A 79 -8.46 5.62 -2.62
C GLN A 79 -7.93 4.67 -3.69
N PRO A 80 -8.75 4.38 -4.71
CA PRO A 80 -8.27 3.63 -5.87
C PRO A 80 -7.08 4.33 -6.52
N LEU A 81 -6.09 3.55 -6.95
CA LEU A 81 -4.90 4.11 -7.61
C LEU A 81 -5.28 4.92 -8.87
N SER A 82 -6.39 4.57 -9.53
CA SER A 82 -6.89 5.32 -10.68
C SER A 82 -7.26 6.77 -10.35
N ALA A 83 -7.46 7.09 -9.07
CA ALA A 83 -7.75 8.46 -8.63
C ALA A 83 -6.48 9.30 -8.36
N PHE A 84 -5.29 8.69 -8.44
CA PHE A 84 -4.04 9.37 -8.18
C PHE A 84 -3.74 10.41 -9.27
N LYS A 85 -3.35 11.60 -8.85
CA LYS A 85 -2.91 12.68 -9.73
C LYS A 85 -1.58 13.21 -9.22
N ALA A 86 -0.54 13.07 -10.03
CA ALA A 86 0.82 13.45 -9.63
C ALA A 86 0.93 14.91 -9.21
N ALA A 87 0.20 15.81 -9.89
CA ALA A 87 0.25 17.24 -9.60
C ALA A 87 -0.27 17.61 -8.21
N GLU A 88 -1.03 16.71 -7.56
CA GLU A 88 -1.61 16.95 -6.24
C GLU A 88 -0.77 16.43 -5.09
N HIS A 89 0.45 15.96 -5.37
CA HIS A 89 1.31 15.33 -4.38
C HIS A 89 2.73 15.89 -4.47
N CYS A 90 3.44 15.89 -3.34
CA CYS A 90 4.84 16.36 -3.30
C CYS A 90 5.84 15.23 -3.44
N ALA A 91 5.43 13.98 -3.23
CA ALA A 91 6.30 12.81 -3.32
C ALA A 91 5.45 11.55 -3.48
N LEU A 92 6.12 10.47 -3.86
CA LEU A 92 5.50 9.17 -4.07
C LEU A 92 6.33 8.12 -3.35
N ALA A 93 5.69 7.28 -2.53
CA ALA A 93 6.37 6.26 -1.75
C ALA A 93 5.69 4.90 -1.92
N PHE A 94 6.49 3.85 -2.00
CA PHE A 94 6.04 2.47 -2.14
C PHE A 94 6.67 1.65 -1.03
N PRO A 95 5.94 1.33 0.05
CA PRO A 95 6.46 0.38 1.05
C PRO A 95 6.74 -0.96 0.41
N GLY A 96 7.71 -1.70 0.95
CA GLY A 96 8.10 -2.99 0.42
C GLY A 96 7.10 -4.10 0.69
N GLY A 97 7.54 -5.33 0.46
CA GLY A 97 6.72 -6.53 0.50
C GLY A 97 6.63 -7.13 -0.89
N PHE A 98 6.33 -8.43 -0.97
CA PHE A 98 6.25 -9.11 -2.26
C PHE A 98 5.12 -8.55 -3.13
N GLY A 99 4.08 -7.98 -2.51
CA GLY A 99 3.00 -7.35 -3.26
C GLY A 99 3.44 -6.14 -4.08
N ALA A 100 4.51 -5.45 -3.69
CA ALA A 100 5.04 -4.35 -4.48
C ALA A 100 5.46 -4.83 -5.88
N ALA A 101 6.03 -6.03 -5.98
CA ALA A 101 6.34 -6.63 -7.28
C ALA A 101 5.12 -7.34 -7.86
N LYS A 102 4.46 -8.20 -7.08
CA LYS A 102 3.39 -9.07 -7.57
C LYS A 102 2.13 -8.32 -7.99
N ASN A 103 1.78 -7.25 -7.27
CA ASN A 103 0.51 -6.59 -7.44
C ASN A 103 0.59 -5.23 -8.13
N LEU A 104 1.76 -4.62 -8.18
CA LEU A 104 1.94 -3.29 -8.80
C LEU A 104 2.68 -3.35 -10.14
N THR A 105 3.27 -4.50 -10.46
CA THR A 105 4.01 -4.67 -11.71
C THR A 105 3.53 -5.92 -12.46
N THR A 106 4.05 -6.12 -13.65
CA THR A 106 3.79 -7.30 -14.48
C THR A 106 5.02 -8.19 -14.58
N PHE A 107 5.60 -8.46 -13.43
CA PHE A 107 6.83 -9.25 -13.36
C PHE A 107 6.69 -10.66 -13.93
#